data_3e0a69bf06b03d4b3ddb1bf015d37dcb
#
_entry.id   3e0a69bf06b03d4b3ddb1bf015d37dcb
#
_cell.length_a   1.000
_cell.length_b   1.000
_cell.length_c   1.000
_cell.angle_alpha   90.00
_cell.angle_beta   90.00
_cell.angle_gamma   90.00
#
_symmetry.space_group_name_H-M   'P 1'
#
loop_
_entity.id
_entity.type
_entity.pdbx_description
1 polymer ?
#
loop_
_entity_poly.entity_id
_entity_poly.type
_entity_poly.pdbx_seq_one_letter_code
_entity_poly.pdbx_strand_id
1 'polypeptide(L)'
;MPQVWTSDDSDAIERLQIQYGTSLVYPTVTMGAHVSAIPNHQVGRQTPLETRGAVAMQGCFGYELDITRLSESDRQIMQAQIRHYKELRPLLQFGDLYRLIDPVSHGTDSAWMVVSPDRQEAWVTYVQVMARPNPAHRWLRLEGLSEDTEYRLTCWTGRDKSQHFPGVPESWQYTATESRIFGGDELMKAGLTLPVLMGDYQSISWHLQGAKQSAVQEEK
;
A
#
# COMPACT_ATOMS: atom_id res chain seq x y z
N MET A 1 6.43 -5.06 22.82
CA MET A 1 5.47 -6.09 22.42
C MET A 1 6.20 -7.30 21.90
N PRO A 2 5.72 -8.52 22.12
CA PRO A 2 6.31 -9.70 21.48
C PRO A 2 6.11 -9.59 19.97
N GLN A 3 7.15 -9.90 19.21
CA GLN A 3 7.12 -9.96 17.76
C GLN A 3 6.90 -11.42 17.35
N VAL A 4 6.06 -11.62 16.33
CA VAL A 4 5.86 -12.92 15.68
C VAL A 4 6.75 -12.97 14.44
N TRP A 5 7.67 -13.91 14.41
CA TRP A 5 8.43 -14.23 13.21
C TRP A 5 7.57 -15.15 12.34
N THR A 6 6.92 -14.57 11.36
CA THR A 6 5.85 -15.23 10.59
C THR A 6 6.36 -16.37 9.69
N SER A 7 7.55 -16.21 9.12
CA SER A 7 8.17 -17.19 8.22
C SER A 7 9.60 -16.76 7.89
N ASP A 8 10.47 -17.74 7.63
CA ASP A 8 11.80 -17.53 7.05
C ASP A 8 11.74 -17.22 5.54
N ASP A 9 10.55 -17.34 4.94
CA ASP A 9 10.35 -16.90 3.57
C ASP A 9 10.27 -15.37 3.51
N SER A 10 11.28 -14.80 2.88
CA SER A 10 11.46 -13.35 2.74
C SER A 10 11.03 -12.82 1.37
N ASP A 11 10.54 -13.69 0.46
CA ASP A 11 10.03 -13.25 -0.84
C ASP A 11 8.75 -12.42 -0.69
N ALA A 12 8.75 -11.19 -1.24
CA ALA A 12 7.64 -10.26 -1.04
C ALA A 12 6.30 -10.78 -1.61
N ILE A 13 6.33 -11.60 -2.64
CA ILE A 13 5.11 -12.14 -3.26
C ILE A 13 4.53 -13.28 -2.42
N GLU A 14 5.38 -14.18 -1.94
CA GLU A 14 4.97 -15.22 -0.98
C GLU A 14 4.49 -14.59 0.33
N ARG A 15 5.12 -13.49 0.76
CA ARG A 15 4.73 -12.74 1.96
C ARG A 15 3.31 -12.19 1.88
N LEU A 16 2.74 -11.94 0.70
CA LEU A 16 1.33 -11.56 0.58
C LEU A 16 0.41 -12.60 1.23
N GLN A 17 0.61 -13.87 0.94
CA GLN A 17 -0.20 -14.95 1.53
C GLN A 17 0.15 -15.18 3.01
N ILE A 18 1.43 -15.18 3.36
CA ILE A 18 1.91 -15.36 4.73
C ILE A 18 1.35 -14.26 5.65
N GLN A 19 1.46 -12.99 5.24
CA GLN A 19 0.99 -11.86 6.02
C GLN A 19 -0.54 -11.81 6.09
N TYR A 20 -1.23 -12.13 4.99
CA TYR A 20 -2.68 -12.28 4.98
C TYR A 20 -3.12 -13.33 6.01
N GLY A 21 -2.58 -14.56 5.93
CA GLY A 21 -2.91 -15.65 6.86
C GLY A 21 -2.56 -15.31 8.31
N THR A 22 -1.38 -14.72 8.56
CA THR A 22 -0.97 -14.31 9.90
C THR A 22 -1.93 -13.26 10.47
N SER A 23 -2.36 -12.31 9.66
CA SER A 23 -3.27 -11.24 10.09
C SER A 23 -4.68 -11.70 10.47
N LEU A 24 -5.07 -12.93 10.13
CA LEU A 24 -6.34 -13.52 10.58
C LEU A 24 -6.33 -13.88 12.07
N VAL A 25 -5.14 -14.06 12.64
CA VAL A 25 -4.97 -14.56 14.03
C VAL A 25 -4.21 -13.55 14.90
N TYR A 26 -3.23 -12.84 14.32
CA TYR A 26 -2.38 -11.90 15.03
C TYR A 26 -2.53 -10.47 14.51
N PRO A 27 -2.48 -9.46 15.38
CA PRO A 27 -2.50 -8.07 14.96
C PRO A 27 -1.20 -7.71 14.21
N THR A 28 -1.30 -6.84 13.21
CA THR A 28 -0.18 -6.43 12.35
C THR A 28 1.01 -5.86 13.12
N VAL A 29 0.76 -5.20 14.25
CA VAL A 29 1.80 -4.63 15.13
C VAL A 29 2.74 -5.69 15.72
N THR A 30 2.38 -6.97 15.70
CA THR A 30 3.24 -8.06 16.17
C THR A 30 3.96 -8.78 15.04
N MET A 31 3.56 -8.55 13.80
CA MET A 31 4.02 -9.28 12.63
C MET A 31 5.33 -8.71 12.10
N GLY A 32 6.43 -9.46 12.16
CA GLY A 32 7.69 -9.10 11.50
C GLY A 32 7.53 -9.09 9.98
N ALA A 33 7.94 -7.99 9.33
CA ALA A 33 7.87 -7.83 7.89
C ALA A 33 9.11 -7.09 7.36
N HIS A 34 9.83 -7.75 6.43
CA HIS A 34 11.14 -7.29 6.01
C HIS A 34 11.26 -7.17 4.49
N VAL A 35 12.00 -6.16 4.08
CA VAL A 35 12.48 -6.00 2.70
C VAL A 35 13.74 -6.83 2.53
N SER A 36 13.68 -7.91 1.76
CA SER A 36 14.81 -8.80 1.50
C SER A 36 15.62 -8.39 0.26
N ALA A 37 16.78 -9.02 0.09
CA ALA A 37 17.61 -8.88 -1.12
C ALA A 37 16.93 -9.50 -2.35
N ILE A 38 17.38 -9.09 -3.54
CA ILE A 38 17.05 -9.71 -4.83
C ILE A 38 18.33 -10.08 -5.59
N PRO A 39 18.32 -11.16 -6.41
CA PRO A 39 17.21 -12.17 -6.47
C PRO A 39 16.94 -12.80 -5.11
N ASN A 40 15.68 -13.10 -4.82
CA ASN A 40 15.33 -13.82 -3.57
C ASN A 40 16.07 -15.17 -3.53
N HIS A 41 16.70 -15.49 -2.42
CA HIS A 41 17.58 -16.66 -2.30
C HIS A 41 16.85 -18.01 -2.36
N GLN A 42 15.54 -18.03 -2.08
CA GLN A 42 14.74 -19.27 -2.09
C GLN A 42 14.10 -19.53 -3.45
N VAL A 43 13.55 -18.49 -4.09
CA VAL A 43 12.75 -18.63 -5.32
C VAL A 43 13.36 -17.93 -6.54
N GLY A 44 14.47 -17.21 -6.39
CA GLY A 44 15.13 -16.50 -7.49
C GLY A 44 14.36 -15.29 -8.04
N ARG A 45 13.25 -14.92 -7.43
CA ARG A 45 12.38 -13.82 -7.89
C ARG A 45 13.06 -12.45 -7.74
N GLN A 46 12.77 -11.58 -8.69
CA GLN A 46 13.24 -10.19 -8.69
C GLN A 46 12.04 -9.26 -8.58
N THR A 47 11.66 -8.93 -7.36
CA THR A 47 10.55 -8.01 -7.08
C THR A 47 11.11 -6.59 -6.91
N PRO A 48 10.50 -5.56 -7.54
CA PRO A 48 10.92 -4.17 -7.37
C PRO A 48 11.00 -3.75 -5.90
N LEU A 49 11.95 -2.87 -5.56
CA LEU A 49 12.15 -2.40 -4.19
C LEU A 49 10.92 -1.68 -3.64
N GLU A 50 10.20 -0.98 -4.51
CA GLU A 50 8.94 -0.31 -4.19
C GLU A 50 7.90 -1.32 -3.69
N THR A 51 7.72 -2.41 -4.40
CA THR A 51 6.75 -3.46 -4.04
C THR A 51 7.19 -4.22 -2.79
N ARG A 52 8.47 -4.54 -2.66
CA ARG A 52 8.99 -5.17 -1.44
C ARG A 52 8.72 -4.30 -0.21
N GLY A 53 8.93 -2.99 -0.33
CA GLY A 53 8.61 -2.03 0.73
C GLY A 53 7.12 -1.92 1.02
N ALA A 54 6.28 -1.82 -0.01
CA ALA A 54 4.83 -1.74 0.14
C ALA A 54 4.28 -2.95 0.89
N VAL A 55 4.74 -4.17 0.56
CA VAL A 55 4.34 -5.40 1.25
C VAL A 55 4.83 -5.40 2.70
N ALA A 56 6.08 -5.03 2.94
CA ALA A 56 6.64 -5.02 4.30
C ALA A 56 5.97 -3.98 5.22
N MET A 57 5.44 -2.89 4.67
CA MET A 57 4.73 -1.86 5.46
C MET A 57 3.45 -2.36 6.12
N GLN A 58 2.93 -3.52 5.75
CA GLN A 58 1.77 -4.11 6.42
C GLN A 58 2.06 -4.53 7.87
N GLY A 59 3.32 -4.77 8.23
CA GLY A 59 3.74 -5.21 9.58
C GLY A 59 4.78 -4.31 10.22
N CYS A 60 5.56 -4.90 11.13
CA CYS A 60 6.75 -4.26 11.71
C CYS A 60 7.84 -4.21 10.66
N PHE A 61 7.90 -3.08 9.97
CA PHE A 61 8.75 -2.84 8.81
C PHE A 61 10.23 -2.84 9.15
N GLY A 62 11.02 -3.56 8.35
CA GLY A 62 12.48 -3.56 8.44
C GLY A 62 13.15 -3.95 7.12
N TYR A 63 14.47 -3.94 7.11
CA TYR A 63 15.30 -4.40 6.00
C TYR A 63 16.16 -5.57 6.43
N GLU A 64 16.17 -6.63 5.64
CA GLU A 64 16.97 -7.82 5.81
C GLU A 64 17.80 -8.04 4.53
N LEU A 65 18.78 -7.17 4.33
CA LEU A 65 19.66 -7.18 3.17
C LEU A 65 20.96 -6.43 3.46
N ASP A 66 21.98 -6.67 2.61
CA ASP A 66 23.24 -5.94 2.67
C ASP A 66 23.07 -4.55 2.03
N ILE A 67 22.91 -3.53 2.86
CA ILE A 67 22.72 -2.13 2.45
C ILE A 67 23.92 -1.55 1.68
N THR A 68 25.10 -2.16 1.82
CA THR A 68 26.31 -1.69 1.12
C THR A 68 26.27 -1.99 -0.38
N ARG A 69 25.43 -2.96 -0.77
CA ARG A 69 25.24 -3.38 -2.16
C ARG A 69 24.16 -2.60 -2.91
N LEU A 70 23.41 -1.76 -2.22
CA LEU A 70 22.36 -0.96 -2.85
C LEU A 70 22.95 0.10 -3.77
N SER A 71 22.31 0.26 -4.94
CA SER A 71 22.57 1.41 -5.82
C SER A 71 22.20 2.72 -5.14
N GLU A 72 22.66 3.84 -5.66
CA GLU A 72 22.28 5.15 -5.12
C GLU A 72 20.76 5.39 -5.25
N SER A 73 20.15 4.96 -6.36
CA SER A 73 18.70 5.05 -6.54
C SER A 73 17.94 4.20 -5.51
N ASP A 74 18.40 2.98 -5.22
CA ASP A 74 17.77 2.12 -4.23
C ASP A 74 17.91 2.68 -2.81
N ARG A 75 19.04 3.31 -2.48
CA ARG A 75 19.22 3.99 -1.19
C ARG A 75 18.23 5.15 -1.02
N GLN A 76 17.98 5.92 -2.08
CA GLN A 76 16.97 6.98 -2.06
C GLN A 76 15.56 6.41 -1.84
N ILE A 77 15.20 5.32 -2.53
CA ILE A 77 13.92 4.63 -2.31
C ILE A 77 13.83 4.13 -0.87
N MET A 78 14.86 3.48 -0.36
CA MET A 78 14.91 2.99 1.02
C MET A 78 14.71 4.13 2.04
N GLN A 79 15.38 5.25 1.84
CA GLN A 79 15.23 6.43 2.71
C GLN A 79 13.80 6.97 2.69
N ALA A 80 13.19 7.04 1.49
CA ALA A 80 11.80 7.45 1.33
C ALA A 80 10.84 6.50 2.06
N GLN A 81 11.02 5.19 1.90
CA GLN A 81 10.21 4.17 2.57
C GLN A 81 10.33 4.24 4.09
N ILE A 82 11.54 4.38 4.63
CA ILE A 82 11.77 4.50 6.08
C ILE A 82 11.09 5.76 6.63
N ARG A 83 11.25 6.91 5.96
CA ARG A 83 10.62 8.16 6.38
C ARG A 83 9.11 8.02 6.40
N HIS A 84 8.56 7.56 5.32
CA HIS A 84 7.12 7.41 5.14
C HIS A 84 6.52 6.41 6.15
N TYR A 85 7.18 5.27 6.36
CA TYR A 85 6.74 4.32 7.38
C TYR A 85 6.75 4.93 8.79
N LYS A 86 7.78 5.72 9.13
CA LYS A 86 7.84 6.37 10.45
C LYS A 86 6.69 7.36 10.67
N GLU A 87 6.27 8.07 9.63
CA GLU A 87 5.14 8.99 9.66
C GLU A 87 3.81 8.23 9.82
N LEU A 88 3.62 7.17 9.05
CA LEU A 88 2.40 6.35 9.05
C LEU A 88 2.36 5.27 10.14
N ARG A 89 3.44 5.05 10.87
CA ARG A 89 3.52 3.94 11.83
C ARG A 89 2.37 3.86 12.83
N PRO A 90 1.85 4.94 13.42
CA PRO A 90 0.70 4.87 14.30
C PRO A 90 -0.54 4.28 13.59
N LEU A 91 -0.81 4.72 12.37
CA LEU A 91 -1.91 4.20 11.55
C LEU A 91 -1.68 2.72 11.21
N LEU A 92 -0.53 2.39 10.61
CA LEU A 92 -0.24 1.05 10.11
C LEU A 92 -0.22 -0.03 11.20
N GLN A 93 0.20 0.32 12.42
CA GLN A 93 0.31 -0.62 13.53
C GLN A 93 -0.94 -0.70 14.40
N PHE A 94 -1.72 0.36 14.50
CA PHE A 94 -2.82 0.46 15.47
C PHE A 94 -4.18 0.80 14.85
N GLY A 95 -4.24 1.03 13.54
CA GLY A 95 -5.50 1.17 12.81
C GLY A 95 -6.19 -0.18 12.56
N ASP A 96 -7.43 -0.10 12.13
CA ASP A 96 -8.25 -1.26 11.77
C ASP A 96 -7.85 -1.79 10.38
N LEU A 97 -7.47 -3.06 10.31
CA LEU A 97 -7.06 -3.72 9.07
C LEU A 97 -8.28 -4.28 8.32
N TYR A 98 -8.43 -3.89 7.06
CA TYR A 98 -9.39 -4.46 6.10
C TYR A 98 -8.65 -5.18 4.98
N ARG A 99 -9.08 -6.40 4.65
CA ARG A 99 -8.52 -7.29 3.63
C ARG A 99 -9.38 -7.21 2.39
N LEU A 100 -9.00 -6.38 1.42
CA LEU A 100 -9.85 -6.03 0.27
C LEU A 100 -9.77 -7.08 -0.85
N ILE A 101 -8.60 -7.65 -1.08
CA ILE A 101 -8.38 -8.73 -2.05
C ILE A 101 -7.54 -9.81 -1.39
N ASP A 102 -8.12 -11.01 -1.29
CA ASP A 102 -7.46 -12.19 -0.76
C ASP A 102 -6.44 -12.77 -1.76
N PRO A 103 -5.13 -12.75 -1.45
CA PRO A 103 -4.11 -13.24 -2.35
C PRO A 103 -4.16 -14.77 -2.57
N VAL A 104 -4.80 -15.53 -1.67
CA VAL A 104 -4.92 -16.98 -1.80
C VAL A 104 -5.98 -17.34 -2.82
N SER A 105 -7.13 -16.69 -2.76
CA SER A 105 -8.25 -16.97 -3.68
C SER A 105 -8.05 -16.35 -5.06
N HIS A 106 -7.45 -15.16 -5.15
CA HIS A 106 -7.26 -14.45 -6.41
C HIS A 106 -5.96 -14.82 -7.13
N GLY A 107 -4.85 -14.99 -6.40
CA GLY A 107 -3.56 -15.44 -6.94
C GLY A 107 -2.83 -14.46 -7.86
N THR A 108 -3.53 -13.50 -8.46
CA THR A 108 -2.97 -12.53 -9.42
C THR A 108 -2.81 -11.13 -8.84
N ASP A 109 -3.44 -10.86 -7.72
CA ASP A 109 -3.38 -9.58 -7.02
C ASP A 109 -3.77 -9.71 -5.54
N SER A 110 -3.42 -8.69 -4.77
CA SER A 110 -3.76 -8.56 -3.36
C SER A 110 -4.00 -7.10 -3.02
N ALA A 111 -4.90 -6.84 -2.07
CA ALA A 111 -5.09 -5.50 -1.55
C ALA A 111 -5.53 -5.53 -0.09
N TRP A 112 -5.06 -4.55 0.66
CA TRP A 112 -5.49 -4.29 2.03
C TRP A 112 -5.51 -2.80 2.31
N MET A 113 -6.21 -2.44 3.36
CA MET A 113 -6.17 -1.08 3.87
C MET A 113 -6.16 -1.08 5.40
N VAL A 114 -5.66 0.01 5.96
CA VAL A 114 -5.69 0.29 7.39
C VAL A 114 -6.37 1.62 7.58
N VAL A 115 -7.33 1.69 8.49
CA VAL A 115 -8.12 2.89 8.79
C VAL A 115 -7.87 3.30 10.23
N SER A 116 -7.67 4.58 10.49
CA SER A 116 -7.55 5.11 11.86
C SER A 116 -8.86 4.92 12.65
N PRO A 117 -8.81 4.75 13.98
CA PRO A 117 -10.01 4.55 14.79
C PRO A 117 -11.04 5.69 14.68
N ASP A 118 -10.58 6.91 14.43
CA ASP A 118 -11.42 8.10 14.21
C ASP A 118 -11.90 8.23 12.76
N ARG A 119 -11.48 7.33 11.88
CA ARG A 119 -11.78 7.31 10.44
C ARG A 119 -11.36 8.57 9.68
N GLN A 120 -10.38 9.31 10.21
CA GLN A 120 -9.88 10.52 9.54
C GLN A 120 -8.67 10.24 8.65
N GLU A 121 -8.06 9.07 8.77
CA GLU A 121 -6.88 8.68 8.01
C GLU A 121 -6.99 7.21 7.58
N ALA A 122 -6.56 6.91 6.35
CA ALA A 122 -6.46 5.54 5.88
C ALA A 122 -5.27 5.37 4.93
N TRP A 123 -4.72 4.16 4.92
CA TRP A 123 -3.69 3.73 4.00
C TRP A 123 -4.17 2.51 3.23
N VAL A 124 -4.13 2.57 1.90
CA VAL A 124 -4.55 1.48 1.01
C VAL A 124 -3.35 1.01 0.21
N THR A 125 -3.15 -0.29 0.10
CA THR A 125 -2.11 -0.88 -0.75
C THR A 125 -2.75 -1.91 -1.69
N TYR A 126 -2.39 -1.81 -2.97
CA TYR A 126 -2.71 -2.78 -4.00
C TYR A 126 -1.42 -3.32 -4.61
N VAL A 127 -1.36 -4.64 -4.78
CA VAL A 127 -0.22 -5.34 -5.40
C VAL A 127 -0.75 -6.18 -6.57
N GLN A 128 -0.23 -5.90 -7.75
CA GLN A 128 -0.40 -6.73 -8.94
C GLN A 128 0.71 -7.78 -8.96
N VAL A 129 0.37 -9.05 -8.75
CA VAL A 129 1.30 -10.18 -8.81
C VAL A 129 1.60 -10.53 -10.25
N MET A 130 0.55 -10.57 -11.10
CA MET A 130 0.66 -10.96 -12.50
C MET A 130 -0.03 -9.94 -13.41
N ALA A 131 0.72 -9.38 -14.34
CA ALA A 131 0.16 -8.54 -15.40
C ALA A 131 -0.66 -9.36 -16.41
N ARG A 132 -1.71 -8.78 -16.93
CA ARG A 132 -2.53 -9.40 -17.99
C ARG A 132 -2.64 -8.47 -19.20
N PRO A 133 -2.57 -8.98 -20.41
CA PRO A 133 -2.82 -8.17 -21.60
C PRO A 133 -4.30 -7.71 -21.64
N ASN A 134 -4.50 -6.45 -22.01
CA ASN A 134 -5.84 -5.85 -22.14
C ASN A 134 -6.73 -6.07 -20.89
N PRO A 135 -6.27 -5.70 -19.67
CA PRO A 135 -7.08 -5.90 -18.48
C PRO A 135 -8.35 -5.04 -18.56
N ALA A 136 -9.46 -5.59 -18.08
CA ALA A 136 -10.68 -4.81 -17.92
C ALA A 136 -10.48 -3.70 -16.88
N HIS A 137 -11.29 -2.63 -16.97
CA HIS A 137 -11.35 -1.65 -15.90
C HIS A 137 -11.80 -2.33 -14.61
N ARG A 138 -11.09 -2.03 -13.51
CA ARG A 138 -11.35 -2.61 -12.19
C ARG A 138 -11.47 -1.51 -11.14
N TRP A 139 -12.31 -1.77 -10.17
CA TRP A 139 -12.52 -0.90 -9.02
C TRP A 139 -12.22 -1.65 -7.74
N LEU A 140 -11.51 -0.99 -6.83
CA LEU A 140 -11.23 -1.48 -5.49
C LEU A 140 -12.19 -0.79 -4.54
N ARG A 141 -13.19 -1.51 -4.04
CA ARG A 141 -14.08 -0.99 -3.00
C ARG A 141 -13.33 -0.92 -1.69
N LEU A 142 -13.35 0.24 -1.07
CA LEU A 142 -12.73 0.46 0.23
C LEU A 142 -13.71 0.14 1.35
N GLU A 143 -13.20 -0.03 2.56
CA GLU A 143 -13.99 -0.41 3.73
C GLU A 143 -13.62 0.45 4.95
N GLY A 144 -14.53 0.56 5.90
CA GLY A 144 -14.27 1.19 7.21
C GLY A 144 -14.17 2.71 7.21
N LEU A 145 -14.34 3.38 6.09
CA LEU A 145 -14.36 4.84 6.02
C LEU A 145 -15.66 5.42 6.63
N SER A 146 -15.68 6.72 6.88
CA SER A 146 -16.91 7.45 7.24
C SER A 146 -17.64 7.84 5.96
N GLU A 147 -18.94 7.49 5.85
CA GLU A 147 -19.75 7.83 4.66
C GLU A 147 -19.87 9.34 4.46
N ASP A 148 -19.89 10.12 5.54
CA ASP A 148 -20.11 11.57 5.53
C ASP A 148 -18.81 12.37 5.45
N THR A 149 -17.66 11.71 5.31
CA THR A 149 -16.35 12.38 5.26
C THR A 149 -15.83 12.44 3.83
N GLU A 150 -15.39 13.61 3.43
CA GLU A 150 -14.60 13.77 2.23
C GLU A 150 -13.14 13.46 2.53
N TYR A 151 -12.51 12.66 1.68
CA TYR A 151 -11.12 12.25 1.82
C TYR A 151 -10.27 12.83 0.69
N ARG A 152 -9.18 13.50 1.09
CA ARG A 152 -8.10 13.84 0.18
C ARG A 152 -7.26 12.60 -0.06
N LEU A 153 -7.16 12.18 -1.30
CA LEU A 153 -6.42 11.00 -1.71
C LEU A 153 -5.13 11.42 -2.41
N THR A 154 -4.01 10.91 -1.93
CA THR A 154 -2.68 11.05 -2.54
C THR A 154 -2.12 9.68 -2.89
N CYS A 155 -1.45 9.58 -4.04
CA CYS A 155 -0.81 8.34 -4.48
C CYS A 155 0.62 8.26 -3.96
N TRP A 156 1.05 7.08 -3.57
CA TRP A 156 2.42 6.78 -3.20
C TRP A 156 2.94 5.52 -3.89
N THR A 157 4.12 5.61 -4.47
CA THR A 157 4.70 4.58 -5.32
C THR A 157 6.00 3.99 -4.76
N GLY A 158 6.29 4.24 -3.48
CA GLY A 158 7.54 3.84 -2.86
C GLY A 158 8.69 4.84 -3.04
N ARG A 159 8.44 5.97 -3.69
CA ARG A 159 9.42 7.05 -3.94
C ARG A 159 8.82 8.40 -3.57
N ASP A 160 9.66 9.35 -3.15
CA ASP A 160 9.22 10.72 -2.82
C ASP A 160 8.80 11.56 -4.03
N LYS A 161 9.13 11.12 -5.23
CA LYS A 161 8.78 11.85 -6.46
C LYS A 161 7.64 11.15 -7.17
N SER A 162 6.66 11.92 -7.60
CA SER A 162 5.64 11.46 -8.51
C SER A 162 6.30 10.83 -9.73
N GLN A 163 6.05 9.55 -9.96
CA GLN A 163 6.48 8.90 -11.19
C GLN A 163 5.29 8.82 -12.14
N HIS A 164 5.57 9.21 -13.36
CA HIS A 164 4.70 8.87 -14.46
C HIS A 164 4.68 7.36 -14.64
N PHE A 165 3.50 6.74 -14.50
CA PHE A 165 3.32 5.33 -14.80
C PHE A 165 3.09 5.18 -16.31
N PRO A 166 4.02 4.58 -17.05
CA PRO A 166 3.81 4.34 -18.47
C PRO A 166 2.52 3.54 -18.69
N GLY A 167 1.66 4.02 -19.59
CA GLY A 167 0.40 3.35 -19.90
C GLY A 167 -0.77 3.65 -18.97
N VAL A 168 -0.56 4.43 -17.91
CA VAL A 168 -1.65 4.97 -17.09
C VAL A 168 -2.02 6.36 -17.62
N PRO A 169 -3.30 6.63 -17.95
CA PRO A 169 -3.74 7.98 -18.32
C PRO A 169 -3.33 8.99 -17.25
N GLU A 170 -2.83 10.13 -17.67
CA GLU A 170 -2.38 11.20 -16.76
C GLU A 170 -3.47 11.60 -15.75
N SER A 171 -4.73 11.60 -16.20
CA SER A 171 -5.90 11.84 -15.35
C SER A 171 -6.12 10.79 -14.24
N TRP A 172 -5.47 9.65 -14.32
CA TRP A 172 -5.55 8.56 -13.33
C TRP A 172 -4.28 8.45 -12.48
N GLN A 173 -3.26 9.24 -12.80
CA GLN A 173 -2.04 9.33 -12.03
C GLN A 173 -2.25 10.35 -10.92
N TYR A 174 -2.52 9.86 -9.73
CA TYR A 174 -2.58 10.69 -8.55
C TYR A 174 -1.15 10.90 -8.04
N THR A 175 -0.58 12.03 -8.37
CA THR A 175 0.73 12.40 -7.86
C THR A 175 0.61 12.97 -6.44
N ALA A 176 1.69 12.94 -5.66
CA ALA A 176 1.72 13.58 -4.36
C ALA A 176 1.38 15.10 -4.41
N THR A 177 1.47 15.69 -5.60
CA THR A 177 1.12 17.10 -5.88
C THR A 177 -0.32 17.27 -6.34
N GLU A 178 -0.97 16.22 -6.85
CA GLU A 178 -2.37 16.26 -7.32
C GLU A 178 -3.23 15.39 -6.40
N SER A 179 -3.71 15.99 -5.34
CA SER A 179 -4.68 15.33 -4.49
C SER A 179 -6.09 15.50 -5.06
N ARG A 180 -6.85 14.41 -5.12
CA ARG A 180 -8.29 14.46 -5.41
C ARG A 180 -9.09 14.24 -4.14
N ILE A 181 -10.29 14.79 -4.13
CA ILE A 181 -11.24 14.62 -3.03
C ILE A 181 -12.32 13.67 -3.50
N PHE A 182 -12.63 12.70 -2.64
CA PHE A 182 -13.67 11.69 -2.84
C PHE A 182 -14.53 11.59 -1.60
N GLY A 183 -15.82 11.35 -1.77
CA GLY A 183 -16.70 10.99 -0.68
C GLY A 183 -16.34 9.59 -0.12
N GLY A 184 -16.41 9.43 1.20
CA GLY A 184 -16.18 8.11 1.80
C GLY A 184 -17.20 7.07 1.33
N ASP A 185 -18.46 7.50 1.13
CA ASP A 185 -19.51 6.65 0.55
C ASP A 185 -19.20 6.26 -0.91
N GLU A 186 -18.68 7.19 -1.72
CA GLU A 186 -18.24 6.93 -3.09
C GLU A 186 -17.14 5.85 -3.12
N LEU A 187 -16.10 6.00 -2.28
CA LEU A 187 -15.00 5.05 -2.20
C LEU A 187 -15.43 3.66 -1.72
N MET A 188 -16.43 3.59 -0.84
CA MET A 188 -16.93 2.30 -0.34
C MET A 188 -17.95 1.65 -1.27
N LYS A 189 -18.78 2.41 -1.98
CA LYS A 189 -19.86 1.88 -2.85
C LYS A 189 -19.42 1.72 -4.30
N ALA A 190 -18.82 2.74 -4.90
CA ALA A 190 -18.31 2.69 -6.27
C ALA A 190 -16.88 2.13 -6.33
N GLY A 191 -16.03 2.54 -5.41
CA GLY A 191 -14.65 2.10 -5.30
C GLY A 191 -13.65 3.01 -6.00
N LEU A 192 -12.38 2.78 -5.70
CA LEU A 192 -11.23 3.44 -6.31
C LEU A 192 -10.86 2.74 -7.62
N THR A 193 -10.78 3.47 -8.71
CA THR A 193 -10.33 2.90 -9.99
C THR A 193 -8.87 2.44 -9.90
N LEU A 194 -8.63 1.17 -10.19
CA LEU A 194 -7.28 0.62 -10.22
C LEU A 194 -6.57 1.02 -11.52
N PRO A 195 -5.35 1.55 -11.45
CA PRO A 195 -4.55 1.83 -12.63
C PRO A 195 -4.07 0.54 -13.29
N VAL A 196 -3.78 0.59 -14.57
CA VAL A 196 -3.07 -0.49 -15.27
C VAL A 196 -1.59 -0.37 -14.96
N LEU A 197 -1.09 -1.28 -14.13
CA LEU A 197 0.34 -1.36 -13.82
C LEU A 197 1.05 -2.22 -14.88
N MET A 198 2.21 -1.75 -15.34
CA MET A 198 2.98 -2.45 -16.38
C MET A 198 3.95 -3.44 -15.77
N GLY A 199 3.82 -4.71 -16.16
CA GLY A 199 4.67 -5.81 -15.69
C GLY A 199 4.17 -6.49 -14.42
N ASP A 200 4.84 -7.58 -14.08
CA ASP A 200 4.57 -8.36 -12.87
C ASP A 200 5.14 -7.70 -11.63
N TYR A 201 4.61 -8.07 -10.48
CA TYR A 201 5.10 -7.67 -9.15
C TYR A 201 5.11 -6.16 -8.92
N GLN A 202 4.08 -5.46 -9.42
CA GLN A 202 3.94 -4.02 -9.26
C GLN A 202 3.04 -3.67 -8.07
N SER A 203 3.27 -2.54 -7.44
CA SER A 203 2.43 -2.04 -6.36
C SER A 203 2.12 -0.57 -6.49
N ILE A 204 1.01 -0.18 -5.88
CA ILE A 204 0.61 1.21 -5.68
C ILE A 204 -0.09 1.33 -4.34
N SER A 205 0.12 2.42 -3.67
CA SER A 205 -0.56 2.73 -2.42
C SER A 205 -1.19 4.10 -2.45
N TRP A 206 -2.20 4.31 -1.63
CA TRP A 206 -2.89 5.59 -1.48
C TRP A 206 -3.01 5.95 -0.01
N HIS A 207 -2.74 7.21 0.27
CA HIS A 207 -2.98 7.83 1.55
C HIS A 207 -4.25 8.65 1.47
N LEU A 208 -5.20 8.37 2.34
CA LEU A 208 -6.46 9.08 2.46
C LEU A 208 -6.42 9.90 3.75
N GLN A 209 -6.74 11.18 3.64
CA GLN A 209 -6.82 12.07 4.79
C GLN A 209 -8.16 12.80 4.74
N GLY A 210 -8.92 12.76 5.85
CA GLY A 210 -10.17 13.50 5.97
C GLY A 210 -9.95 14.98 5.65
N ALA A 211 -10.66 15.49 4.67
CA ALA A 211 -10.64 16.91 4.35
C ALA A 211 -11.38 17.65 5.46
N LYS A 212 -10.70 18.57 6.16
CA LYS A 212 -11.41 19.47 7.08
C LYS A 212 -12.45 20.22 6.27
N GLN A 213 -13.71 20.11 6.64
CA GLN A 213 -14.76 20.96 6.08
C GLN A 213 -14.29 22.42 6.27
N SER A 214 -14.03 23.11 5.16
CA SER A 214 -13.86 24.55 5.19
C SER A 214 -15.19 25.10 5.75
N ALA A 215 -15.13 25.70 6.93
CA ALA A 215 -16.27 26.40 7.47
C ALA A 215 -16.73 27.39 6.41
N VAL A 216 -17.88 27.12 5.79
CA VAL A 216 -18.58 28.08 4.95
C VAL A 216 -18.90 29.24 5.90
N GLN A 217 -18.14 30.33 5.79
CA GLN A 217 -18.54 31.58 6.41
C GLN A 217 -19.85 31.98 5.73
N GLU A 218 -20.96 31.72 6.40
CA GLU A 218 -22.21 32.41 6.12
C GLU A 218 -21.99 33.90 6.44
N GLU A 219 -21.58 34.65 5.41
CA GLU A 219 -21.78 36.11 5.45
C GLU A 219 -23.28 36.37 5.39
N LYS A 220 -23.77 36.82 6.53
CA LYS A 220 -25.07 37.46 6.64
C LYS A 220 -25.00 38.91 6.23
#